data_73956825e3150634ec2875802d23dc29
#
_entry.id   73956825e3150634ec2875802d23dc29
#
_cell.length_a   1.000
_cell.length_b   1.000
_cell.length_c   1.000
_cell.angle_alpha   90.00
_cell.angle_beta   90.00
_cell.angle_gamma   90.00
#
_symmetry.space_group_name_H-M   'P 1'
#
loop_
_entity.id
_entity.type
_entity.pdbx_description
1 polymer ?
#
loop_
_entity_poly.entity_id
_entity_poly.type
_entity_poly.pdbx_seq_one_letter_code
_entity_poly.pdbx_strand_id
1 'polypeptide(L)'
;MSDTLTKEAPAGTPEGAIKGGIVAYLSVEGAIRCGDFYKKAFAAQPVHINPPDEQGRTMHVHLLINGNSVMLSDPYPEHGCPYVPAAGFSLMLPVANVDSWWQRAVDAGCTATMQPQDMFWGDRYAQAKDPFGVTWACVGPKKA
;
A
#
# COMPACT_ATOMS: atom_id res chain seq x y z
N MET A 1 -23.18 -3.23 6.96
CA MET A 1 -22.74 -3.24 6.48
C MET A 1 -22.94 -2.65 6.37
N SER A 2 -23.49 -2.87 6.59
CA SER A 2 -23.31 -2.66 6.45
C SER A 2 -23.38 -2.26 6.54
N ASP A 3 -22.89 -2.49 6.66
CA ASP A 3 -22.60 -2.38 6.61
C ASP A 3 -22.48 -2.23 6.75
N THR A 4 -22.46 -2.33 6.92
CA THR A 4 -21.99 -2.38 6.94
C THR A 4 -21.84 -2.22 6.90
N LEU A 5 -21.98 -2.23 6.54
CA LEU A 5 -21.49 -2.28 6.58
C LEU A 5 -21.70 -1.86 7.09
N THR A 6 -21.66 -1.96 7.51
CA THR A 6 -21.46 -1.91 8.20
C THR A 6 -21.61 -1.28 8.88
N LYS A 7 -21.82 -0.73 8.78
CA LYS A 7 -21.64 -0.39 9.70
C LYS A 7 -21.06 -0.61 10.81
N GLU A 8 -21.43 -0.96 11.18
CA GLU A 8 -20.53 -1.46 12.16
C GLU A 8 -19.24 -1.87 11.49
N ALA A 9 -18.17 -1.76 12.19
CA ALA A 9 -16.98 -2.41 11.70
C ALA A 9 -17.37 -3.83 11.39
N PRO A 10 -16.93 -4.39 10.28
CA PRO A 10 -17.21 -5.78 10.03
C PRO A 10 -16.83 -6.58 11.25
N ALA A 11 -17.66 -7.54 11.59
CA ALA A 11 -17.37 -8.40 12.72
C ALA A 11 -15.96 -8.95 12.57
N GLY A 12 -15.20 -8.94 13.63
CA GLY A 12 -13.86 -9.47 13.58
C GLY A 12 -12.78 -8.50 13.18
N THR A 13 -13.08 -7.20 13.12
CA THR A 13 -12.07 -6.19 12.86
C THR A 13 -11.73 -5.47 14.16
N PRO A 14 -10.97 -6.11 15.08
CA PRO A 14 -10.67 -5.50 16.38
C PRO A 14 -9.69 -4.34 16.27
N GLU A 15 -8.93 -4.29 15.21
CA GLU A 15 -7.89 -3.28 15.00
C GLU A 15 -8.46 -1.94 14.56
N GLY A 16 -9.75 -1.87 14.24
CA GLY A 16 -10.37 -0.64 13.80
C GLY A 16 -11.03 -0.79 12.44
N ALA A 17 -11.75 0.25 12.05
CA ALA A 17 -12.53 0.23 10.82
C ALA A 17 -11.63 0.23 9.60
N ILE A 18 -12.04 -0.54 8.60
CA ILE A 18 -11.41 -0.52 7.28
C ILE A 18 -11.86 0.77 6.59
N LYS A 19 -10.92 1.49 5.98
CA LYS A 19 -11.18 2.76 5.34
C LYS A 19 -10.95 2.67 3.84
N GLY A 20 -11.90 3.21 3.07
CA GLY A 20 -11.82 3.25 1.61
C GLY A 20 -12.85 2.34 0.96
N GLY A 21 -13.23 2.68 -0.27
CA GLY A 21 -14.22 1.92 -1.03
C GLY A 21 -13.64 0.68 -1.70
N ILE A 22 -12.35 0.72 -1.99
CA ILE A 22 -11.59 -0.41 -2.52
C ILE A 22 -10.32 -0.50 -1.72
N VAL A 23 -10.03 -1.68 -1.18
CA VAL A 23 -8.86 -1.88 -0.34
C VAL A 23 -7.95 -2.90 -1.02
N ALA A 24 -6.70 -2.50 -1.21
CA ALA A 24 -5.71 -3.41 -1.75
C ALA A 24 -5.32 -4.43 -0.69
N TYR A 25 -5.26 -5.69 -1.05
CA TYR A 25 -4.74 -6.74 -0.20
C TYR A 25 -3.56 -7.37 -0.93
N LEU A 26 -2.36 -7.14 -0.43
CA LEU A 26 -1.13 -7.51 -1.11
C LEU A 26 -0.55 -8.78 -0.52
N SER A 27 -0.07 -9.67 -1.36
CA SER A 27 0.71 -10.82 -0.93
C SER A 27 2.17 -10.52 -1.25
N VAL A 28 3.00 -10.39 -0.22
CA VAL A 28 4.41 -10.03 -0.39
C VAL A 28 5.27 -10.90 0.51
N GLU A 29 6.46 -11.21 0.06
CA GLU A 29 7.40 -11.94 0.90
C GLU A 29 8.02 -10.97 1.91
N GLY A 30 7.70 -11.14 3.19
CA GLY A 30 8.13 -10.24 4.25
C GLY A 30 7.12 -9.15 4.53
N ALA A 31 5.87 -9.51 4.84
CA ALA A 31 4.81 -8.53 5.05
C ALA A 31 5.13 -7.51 6.15
N ILE A 32 5.77 -7.93 7.24
CA ILE A 32 6.15 -7.01 8.31
C ILE A 32 7.20 -6.03 7.82
N ARG A 33 8.23 -6.52 7.11
CA ARG A 33 9.24 -5.63 6.52
C ARG A 33 8.63 -4.68 5.50
N CYS A 34 7.67 -5.17 4.73
CA CYS A 34 6.96 -4.33 3.77
C CYS A 34 6.21 -3.21 4.46
N GLY A 35 5.51 -3.53 5.56
CA GLY A 35 4.83 -2.51 6.35
C GLY A 35 5.79 -1.47 6.90
N ASP A 36 6.93 -1.90 7.41
CA ASP A 36 7.96 -0.97 7.89
C ASP A 36 8.49 -0.09 6.77
N PHE A 37 8.69 -0.67 5.59
CA PHE A 37 9.11 0.10 4.42
C PHE A 37 8.06 1.16 4.06
N TYR A 38 6.78 0.77 4.07
CA TYR A 38 5.71 1.71 3.72
C TYR A 38 5.57 2.85 4.73
N LYS A 39 5.94 2.64 5.98
CA LYS A 39 5.99 3.73 6.95
C LYS A 39 7.00 4.80 6.50
N LYS A 40 8.16 4.37 6.01
CA LYS A 40 9.19 5.30 5.54
C LYS A 40 8.80 5.93 4.21
N ALA A 41 8.36 5.11 3.27
CA ALA A 41 8.15 5.54 1.90
C ALA A 41 6.87 6.35 1.71
N PHE A 42 5.79 5.97 2.40
CA PHE A 42 4.45 6.49 2.13
C PHE A 42 3.74 6.99 3.38
N ALA A 43 4.46 7.21 4.46
CA ALA A 43 3.88 7.67 5.73
C ALA A 43 2.78 6.74 6.25
N ALA A 44 2.91 5.44 6.00
CA ALA A 44 1.92 4.48 6.45
C ALA A 44 1.78 4.49 7.97
N GLN A 45 0.55 4.38 8.44
CA GLN A 45 0.22 4.29 9.86
C GLN A 45 -0.25 2.88 10.15
N PRO A 46 0.43 2.14 11.04
CA PRO A 46 -0.01 0.79 11.35
C PRO A 46 -1.31 0.82 12.15
N VAL A 47 -2.24 -0.03 11.77
CA VAL A 47 -3.51 -0.21 12.48
C VAL A 47 -3.49 -1.51 13.26
N HIS A 48 -3.03 -2.59 12.61
CA HIS A 48 -2.96 -3.89 13.24
C HIS A 48 -1.94 -4.77 12.53
N ILE A 49 -1.19 -5.54 13.32
CA ILE A 49 -0.25 -6.52 12.79
C ILE A 49 -0.45 -7.81 13.57
N ASN A 50 -0.81 -8.88 12.88
CA ASN A 50 -0.89 -10.19 13.53
C ASN A 50 0.52 -10.63 13.92
N PRO A 51 0.69 -11.25 15.10
CA PRO A 51 1.99 -11.75 15.49
C PRO A 51 2.59 -12.69 14.45
N PRO A 52 3.90 -12.59 14.20
CA PRO A 52 4.53 -13.47 13.22
C PRO A 52 4.60 -14.91 13.72
N ASP A 53 4.64 -15.84 12.78
CA ASP A 53 4.87 -17.25 13.10
C ASP A 53 6.37 -17.52 13.32
N GLU A 54 6.74 -18.79 13.49
CA GLU A 54 8.13 -19.16 13.76
C GLU A 54 9.06 -18.82 12.62
N GLN A 55 8.54 -18.66 11.41
CA GLN A 55 9.32 -18.30 10.23
C GLN A 55 9.32 -16.80 9.97
N GLY A 56 8.70 -16.03 10.86
CA GLY A 56 8.60 -14.58 10.70
C GLY A 56 7.49 -14.11 9.77
N ARG A 57 6.63 -15.03 9.32
CA ARG A 57 5.53 -14.69 8.42
C ARG A 57 4.29 -14.25 9.21
N THR A 58 3.52 -13.35 8.64
CA THR A 58 2.23 -12.98 9.22
C THR A 58 1.13 -13.05 8.18
N MET A 59 -0.06 -13.43 8.63
CA MET A 59 -1.24 -13.52 7.76
C MET A 59 -1.94 -12.20 7.56
N HIS A 60 -1.63 -11.18 8.36
CA HIS A 60 -2.37 -9.93 8.25
C HIS A 60 -1.60 -8.75 8.81
N VAL A 61 -1.46 -7.73 7.97
CA VAL A 61 -0.98 -6.41 8.34
C VAL A 61 -2.00 -5.42 7.80
N HIS A 62 -2.50 -4.52 8.64
CA HIS A 62 -3.41 -3.46 8.23
C HIS A 62 -2.73 -2.12 8.45
N LEU A 63 -2.60 -1.35 7.39
CA LEU A 63 -1.99 -0.03 7.40
C LEU A 63 -2.97 0.98 6.83
N LEU A 64 -2.81 2.25 7.22
CA LEU A 64 -3.45 3.37 6.54
C LEU A 64 -2.36 4.09 5.74
N ILE A 65 -2.59 4.27 4.46
CA ILE A 65 -1.72 5.05 3.58
C ILE A 65 -2.60 6.10 2.91
N ASN A 66 -2.23 7.35 3.08
CA ASN A 66 -3.00 8.46 2.50
C ASN A 66 -4.49 8.37 2.88
N GLY A 67 -4.76 7.92 4.11
CA GLY A 67 -6.13 7.81 4.64
C GLY A 67 -6.90 6.58 4.19
N ASN A 68 -6.33 5.70 3.39
CA ASN A 68 -7.00 4.51 2.87
C ASN A 68 -6.34 3.25 3.41
N SER A 69 -7.13 2.25 3.72
CA SER A 69 -6.60 0.98 4.19
C SER A 69 -5.82 0.26 3.09
N VAL A 70 -4.70 -0.35 3.49
CA VAL A 70 -3.93 -1.28 2.66
C VAL A 70 -3.58 -2.45 3.55
N MET A 71 -3.79 -3.65 3.05
CA MET A 71 -3.56 -4.86 3.84
C MET A 71 -2.51 -5.73 3.16
N LEU A 72 -1.75 -6.45 3.97
CA LEU A 72 -0.65 -7.28 3.50
C LEU A 72 -0.71 -8.63 4.18
N SER A 73 -0.19 -9.65 3.48
CA SER A 73 0.02 -10.97 4.04
C SER A 73 1.26 -11.56 3.40
N ASP A 74 1.98 -12.37 4.16
CA ASP A 74 2.98 -13.25 3.58
C ASP A 74 2.29 -14.34 2.77
N PRO A 75 2.97 -14.93 1.78
CA PRO A 75 2.43 -16.11 1.11
C PRO A 75 2.47 -17.33 2.04
N TYR A 76 1.51 -18.21 1.87
CA TYR A 76 1.42 -19.47 2.63
C TYR A 76 1.17 -20.60 1.64
N PRO A 77 2.20 -21.06 0.94
CA PRO A 77 2.01 -22.10 -0.09
C PRO A 77 1.43 -23.40 0.49
N GLU A 78 1.74 -23.71 1.75
CA GLU A 78 1.19 -24.89 2.40
C GLU A 78 -0.33 -24.81 2.62
N HIS A 79 -0.91 -23.61 2.52
CA HIS A 79 -2.36 -23.39 2.62
C HIS A 79 -2.97 -22.98 1.28
N GLY A 80 -2.27 -23.24 0.18
CA GLY A 80 -2.79 -22.92 -1.15
C GLY A 80 -2.62 -21.46 -1.56
N CYS A 81 -1.77 -20.71 -0.86
CA CYS A 81 -1.53 -19.30 -1.15
C CYS A 81 -0.05 -19.07 -1.45
N PRO A 82 0.44 -19.54 -2.60
CA PRO A 82 1.84 -19.35 -2.97
C PRO A 82 2.11 -17.91 -3.33
N TYR A 83 3.38 -17.54 -3.33
CA TYR A 83 3.78 -16.20 -3.75
C TYR A 83 3.54 -16.02 -5.24
N VAL A 84 2.86 -14.94 -5.59
CA VAL A 84 2.66 -14.52 -6.98
C VAL A 84 3.10 -13.05 -7.05
N PRO A 85 4.09 -12.72 -7.89
CA PRO A 85 4.53 -11.32 -8.00
C PRO A 85 3.40 -10.42 -8.49
N ALA A 86 3.34 -9.22 -7.92
CA ALA A 86 2.37 -8.22 -8.38
C ALA A 86 2.69 -7.81 -9.80
N ALA A 87 1.66 -7.70 -10.64
CA ALA A 87 1.85 -7.29 -12.03
C ALA A 87 0.53 -6.75 -12.59
N GLY A 88 0.66 -5.87 -13.59
CA GLY A 88 -0.49 -5.42 -14.35
C GLY A 88 -1.33 -4.34 -13.69
N PHE A 89 -0.86 -3.73 -12.60
CA PHE A 89 -1.59 -2.64 -11.95
C PHE A 89 -0.62 -1.73 -11.21
N SER A 90 -1.13 -0.58 -10.81
CA SER A 90 -0.41 0.29 -9.89
C SER A 90 -1.37 0.73 -8.79
N LEU A 91 -0.82 1.05 -7.62
CA LEU A 91 -1.59 1.68 -6.56
C LEU A 91 -1.38 3.18 -6.66
N MET A 92 -2.47 3.90 -6.83
CA MET A 92 -2.40 5.33 -7.10
C MET A 92 -2.68 6.14 -5.85
N LEU A 93 -1.81 7.11 -5.60
CA LEU A 93 -1.89 8.04 -4.47
C LEU A 93 -2.28 9.42 -5.01
N PRO A 94 -3.56 9.82 -4.84
CA PRO A 94 -3.94 11.19 -5.14
C PRO A 94 -3.42 12.09 -4.04
N VAL A 95 -2.49 12.98 -4.38
CA VAL A 95 -1.81 13.83 -3.40
C VAL A 95 -1.67 15.25 -3.94
N ALA A 96 -1.53 16.22 -3.03
CA ALA A 96 -1.38 17.60 -3.45
C ALA A 96 0.02 17.88 -4.01
N ASN A 97 1.04 17.24 -3.48
CA ASN A 97 2.42 17.47 -3.91
C ASN A 97 3.04 16.16 -4.42
N VAL A 98 2.91 15.93 -5.72
CA VAL A 98 3.39 14.72 -6.37
C VAL A 98 4.90 14.56 -6.17
N ASP A 99 5.65 15.66 -6.35
CA ASP A 99 7.11 15.59 -6.30
C ASP A 99 7.61 15.14 -4.92
N SER A 100 7.04 15.69 -3.85
CA SER A 100 7.51 15.35 -2.51
C SER A 100 7.16 13.91 -2.13
N TRP A 101 6.00 13.44 -2.50
CA TRP A 101 5.61 12.05 -2.22
C TRP A 101 6.50 11.07 -2.99
N TRP A 102 6.73 11.35 -4.27
CA TRP A 102 7.58 10.51 -5.10
C TRP A 102 9.02 10.52 -4.61
N GLN A 103 9.55 11.70 -4.28
CA GLN A 103 10.93 11.79 -3.79
C GLN A 103 11.11 11.03 -2.49
N ARG A 104 10.14 11.11 -1.59
CA ARG A 104 10.17 10.35 -0.34
C ARG A 104 10.23 8.85 -0.61
N ALA A 105 9.42 8.38 -1.54
CA ALA A 105 9.40 6.96 -1.89
C ALA A 105 10.75 6.51 -2.47
N VAL A 106 11.32 7.30 -3.36
CA VAL A 106 12.62 6.99 -3.98
C VAL A 106 13.72 7.02 -2.92
N ASP A 107 13.72 8.02 -2.04
CA ASP A 107 14.73 8.13 -0.99
C ASP A 107 14.65 6.95 -0.01
N ALA A 108 13.46 6.41 0.20
CA ALA A 108 13.27 5.25 1.07
C ALA A 108 13.75 3.94 0.43
N GLY A 109 13.88 3.89 -0.89
CA GLY A 109 14.37 2.69 -1.58
C GLY A 109 13.54 2.23 -2.76
N CYS A 110 12.50 2.97 -3.16
CA CYS A 110 11.78 2.64 -4.38
C CYS A 110 12.63 2.95 -5.60
N THR A 111 12.43 2.19 -6.67
CA THR A 111 13.07 2.44 -7.95
C THR A 111 12.20 3.41 -8.76
N ALA A 112 12.78 4.52 -9.20
CA ALA A 112 12.08 5.48 -10.03
C ALA A 112 11.78 4.84 -11.39
N THR A 113 10.51 4.81 -11.77
CA THR A 113 10.10 4.29 -13.08
C THR A 113 9.57 5.38 -13.98
N MET A 114 9.04 6.46 -13.38
CA MET A 114 8.65 7.64 -14.14
C MET A 114 8.78 8.86 -13.24
N GLN A 115 9.63 9.79 -13.64
CA GLN A 115 9.84 11.02 -12.87
C GLN A 115 8.60 11.91 -12.92
N PRO A 116 8.39 12.77 -11.91
CA PRO A 116 7.23 13.68 -11.92
C PRO A 116 7.23 14.55 -13.16
N GLN A 117 6.08 14.62 -13.81
CA GLN A 117 5.90 15.45 -15.00
C GLN A 117 4.43 15.80 -15.18
N ASP A 118 4.19 16.94 -15.80
CA ASP A 118 2.84 17.35 -16.15
C ASP A 118 2.40 16.56 -17.38
N MET A 119 1.26 15.91 -17.27
CA MET A 119 0.77 15.03 -18.32
C MET A 119 -0.26 15.75 -19.18
N PHE A 120 -0.43 15.24 -20.40
CA PHE A 120 -1.33 15.88 -21.36
C PHE A 120 -2.80 15.89 -20.91
N TRP A 121 -3.17 14.93 -20.04
CA TRP A 121 -4.56 14.85 -19.57
C TRP A 121 -4.89 15.79 -18.41
N GLY A 122 -3.93 16.58 -17.93
CA GLY A 122 -4.21 17.64 -16.98
C GLY A 122 -3.66 17.45 -15.58
N ASP A 123 -3.04 16.33 -15.29
CA ASP A 123 -2.47 16.03 -13.98
C ASP A 123 -0.95 16.02 -14.00
N ARG A 124 -0.35 16.18 -12.82
CA ARG A 124 1.05 15.84 -12.61
C ARG A 124 1.11 14.40 -12.13
N TYR A 125 2.07 13.64 -12.64
CA TYR A 125 2.10 12.19 -12.47
C TYR A 125 3.52 11.68 -12.30
N ALA A 126 3.69 10.66 -11.46
CA ALA A 126 4.99 10.02 -11.26
C ALA A 126 4.79 8.56 -10.87
N GLN A 127 5.80 7.73 -11.09
CA GLN A 127 5.74 6.32 -10.70
C GLN A 127 7.04 5.88 -10.04
N ALA A 128 6.91 4.94 -9.12
CA ALA A 128 8.05 4.27 -8.50
C ALA A 128 7.64 2.84 -8.15
N LYS A 129 8.59 1.93 -8.20
CA LYS A 129 8.34 0.53 -7.86
C LYS A 129 9.02 0.22 -6.54
N ASP A 130 8.30 -0.37 -5.61
CA ASP A 130 8.89 -0.66 -4.31
C ASP A 130 9.73 -1.95 -4.34
N PRO A 131 10.53 -2.22 -3.29
CA PRO A 131 11.38 -3.42 -3.26
C PRO A 131 10.59 -4.74 -3.20
N PHE A 132 9.30 -4.68 -2.97
CA PHE A 132 8.43 -5.85 -2.89
C PHE A 132 7.70 -6.11 -4.21
N GLY A 133 8.00 -5.33 -5.25
CA GLY A 133 7.48 -5.54 -6.59
C GLY A 133 6.19 -4.81 -6.91
N VAL A 134 5.70 -3.97 -6.02
CA VAL A 134 4.45 -3.23 -6.25
C VAL A 134 4.76 -1.87 -6.87
N THR A 135 4.03 -1.54 -7.92
CA THR A 135 4.15 -0.24 -8.58
C THR A 135 3.19 0.75 -7.92
N TRP A 136 3.72 1.92 -7.58
CA TRP A 136 2.96 3.02 -7.00
C TRP A 136 2.98 4.20 -7.94
N ALA A 137 1.87 4.92 -8.03
CA ALA A 137 1.77 6.13 -8.82
C ALA A 137 1.33 7.28 -7.93
N CYS A 138 1.91 8.45 -8.14
CA CYS A 138 1.45 9.66 -7.48
C CYS A 138 0.78 10.54 -8.53
N VAL A 139 -0.38 11.09 -8.20
CA VAL A 139 -1.13 11.94 -9.12
C VAL A 139 -1.67 13.14 -8.35
N GLY A 140 -1.64 14.29 -8.98
CA GLY A 140 -2.13 15.50 -8.34
C GLY A 140 -2.15 16.69 -9.28
N PRO A 141 -2.33 17.91 -8.75
CA PRO A 141 -2.40 19.09 -9.60
C PRO A 141 -1.06 19.38 -10.26
N LYS A 142 -1.14 19.95 -11.45
CA LYS A 142 0.06 20.40 -12.15
C LYS A 142 0.84 21.39 -11.30
N LYS A 143 2.13 21.37 -11.49
CA LYS A 143 3.01 22.32 -10.83
C LYS A 143 2.74 23.72 -11.40
N ALA A 144 2.53 24.66 -10.51
CA ALA A 144 2.22 26.03 -10.91
C ALA A 144 3.46 26.71 -11.51
#